data_b9788223350a1964a637e05e636af950
#
_entry.id   b9788223350a1964a637e05e636af950
#
_cell.length_a   1.000
_cell.length_b   1.000
_cell.length_c   1.000
_cell.angle_alpha   90.00
_cell.angle_beta   90.00
_cell.angle_gamma   90.00
#
_symmetry.space_group_name_H-M   'P 1'
#
loop_
_entity.id
_entity.type
_entity.pdbx_description
1 polymer ?
#
loop_
_entity_poly.entity_id
_entity_poly.type
_entity_poly.pdbx_seq_one_letter_code
_entity_poly.pdbx_strand_id
1 'polypeptide(L)'
;MGDEHGSNGVNGAGGANGAGSFEPEEPAEAEPRAEDLSPPPPPPGPVAELAAACMRFVASRYKVALDGQPETLSLLDQYVRDARDAVRERPESIDLVAPAVGAYLGEVMRQEFGAEWSLPSEQGGDHDAWRLCFTHVYLAFNPLGMAREALTLTEAEGWNGHLTLDPGEADMIKERLEAMPEVDEEEYYLPSTRFDVVNAVVDTLRARAESTGTGSVRFTPDDYD
;
A
#
# COMPACT_ATOMS: atom_id res chain seq x y z
N MET A 1 92.95 -12.71 -16.09
CA MET A 1 93.36 -11.49 -15.43
C MET A 1 92.16 -10.98 -14.78
N GLY A 2 91.94 -11.22 -13.61
CA GLY A 2 92.34 -10.76 -12.29
C GLY A 2 91.05 -10.41 -11.63
N ASP A 3 90.59 -11.17 -10.73
CA ASP A 3 90.83 -11.07 -9.27
C ASP A 3 89.89 -9.95 -8.67
N GLU A 4 89.21 -10.12 -7.73
CA GLU A 4 89.07 -10.84 -6.49
C GLU A 4 88.18 -10.00 -5.48
N HIS A 5 87.52 -10.67 -4.64
CA HIS A 5 87.22 -10.34 -3.22
C HIS A 5 86.25 -9.17 -2.92
N GLY A 6 85.35 -9.29 -2.05
CA GLY A 6 85.14 -9.98 -0.79
C GLY A 6 83.82 -9.60 -0.26
N SER A 7 83.10 -10.48 0.26
CA SER A 7 82.96 -10.88 1.66
C SER A 7 82.12 -9.97 2.59
N ASN A 8 81.18 -10.60 3.22
CA ASN A 8 80.51 -10.33 4.52
C ASN A 8 79.43 -9.28 4.52
N GLY A 9 78.31 -9.52 5.11
CA GLY A 9 77.90 -10.36 6.17
C GLY A 9 76.45 -10.11 6.54
N VAL A 10 75.78 -11.12 6.86
CA VAL A 10 74.99 -11.42 8.08
C VAL A 10 73.76 -10.58 8.44
N ASN A 11 72.71 -11.32 8.55
CA ASN A 11 71.59 -11.24 9.52
C ASN A 11 70.47 -10.19 9.40
N GLY A 12 69.26 -10.72 9.40
CA GLY A 12 68.11 -10.10 10.00
C GLY A 12 66.76 -10.67 9.53
N ALA A 13 66.41 -11.74 10.12
CA ALA A 13 65.11 -12.23 10.50
C ALA A 13 63.86 -11.42 10.10
N GLY A 14 62.88 -12.16 9.55
CA GLY A 14 61.54 -12.22 10.09
C GLY A 14 60.60 -11.11 9.69
N GLY A 15 59.60 -11.46 8.94
CA GLY A 15 58.43 -10.61 8.75
C GLY A 15 57.36 -11.41 8.02
N ALA A 16 56.50 -12.04 8.80
CA ALA A 16 55.41 -12.87 8.33
C ALA A 16 54.44 -12.16 7.40
N ASN A 17 54.09 -12.84 6.33
CA ASN A 17 52.92 -12.55 5.51
C ASN A 17 51.66 -12.55 6.33
N GLY A 18 51.08 -11.38 6.61
CA GLY A 18 49.69 -11.22 6.99
C GLY A 18 48.81 -11.18 5.75
N ALA A 19 48.35 -12.33 5.31
CA ALA A 19 47.22 -12.40 4.39
C ALA A 19 45.99 -11.97 5.22
N GLY A 20 45.65 -10.69 5.11
CA GLY A 20 44.39 -10.19 5.62
C GLY A 20 43.26 -10.80 4.77
N SER A 21 42.55 -11.75 5.35
CA SER A 21 41.30 -12.23 4.83
C SER A 21 40.33 -11.05 4.82
N PHE A 22 40.01 -10.58 3.64
CA PHE A 22 38.93 -9.65 3.42
C PHE A 22 37.66 -10.49 3.56
N GLU A 23 37.07 -10.55 4.76
CA GLU A 23 35.68 -10.98 4.93
C GLU A 23 34.82 -9.86 4.36
N PRO A 24 33.92 -10.15 3.39
CA PRO A 24 32.93 -9.16 2.97
C PRO A 24 32.03 -8.90 4.20
N GLU A 25 32.02 -7.66 4.69
CA GLU A 25 31.00 -7.22 5.62
C GLU A 25 29.66 -7.43 4.92
N GLU A 26 28.84 -8.33 5.45
CA GLU A 26 27.42 -8.43 5.08
C GLU A 26 26.81 -7.04 5.29
N PRO A 27 26.02 -6.52 4.31
CA PRO A 27 25.34 -5.26 4.50
C PRO A 27 24.46 -5.41 5.74
N ALA A 28 24.76 -4.59 6.75
CA ALA A 28 23.92 -4.52 7.95
C ALA A 28 22.49 -4.25 7.48
N GLU A 29 21.59 -5.19 7.73
CA GLU A 29 20.16 -4.95 7.56
C GLU A 29 19.84 -3.69 8.34
N ALA A 30 19.39 -2.66 7.63
CA ALA A 30 19.03 -1.40 8.26
C ALA A 30 17.87 -1.68 9.21
N GLU A 31 18.14 -1.61 10.51
CA GLU A 31 17.07 -1.73 11.51
C GLU A 31 15.99 -0.69 11.19
N PRO A 32 14.71 -1.07 11.19
CA PRO A 32 13.61 -0.13 10.94
C PRO A 32 13.69 1.03 11.95
N ARG A 33 13.59 2.26 11.45
CA ARG A 33 13.63 3.45 12.32
C ARG A 33 12.47 3.37 13.30
N ALA A 34 12.68 3.83 14.53
CA ALA A 34 11.67 3.80 15.58
C ALA A 34 10.34 4.50 15.21
N GLU A 35 10.37 5.41 14.23
CA GLU A 35 9.19 6.08 13.66
C GLU A 35 8.30 5.11 12.85
N ASP A 36 8.88 4.09 12.23
CA ASP A 36 8.15 3.07 11.46
C ASP A 36 7.40 2.05 12.35
N LEU A 37 7.67 2.06 13.65
CA LEU A 37 7.04 1.16 14.64
C LEU A 37 5.85 1.79 15.37
N SER A 38 5.57 3.07 15.16
CA SER A 38 4.41 3.72 15.77
C SER A 38 3.14 3.31 15.02
N PRO A 39 2.10 2.88 15.74
CA PRO A 39 0.82 2.61 15.10
C PRO A 39 0.30 3.88 14.42
N PRO A 40 -0.30 3.77 13.22
CA PRO A 40 -0.86 4.93 12.54
C PRO A 40 -1.90 5.62 13.42
N PRO A 41 -2.06 6.95 13.32
CA PRO A 41 -3.06 7.67 14.09
C PRO A 41 -4.47 7.10 13.82
N PRO A 42 -5.40 7.23 14.77
CA PRO A 42 -6.76 6.73 14.55
C PRO A 42 -7.41 7.44 13.34
N PRO A 43 -8.32 6.77 12.62
CA PRO A 43 -9.00 7.39 11.49
C PRO A 43 -9.93 8.54 11.95
N PRO A 44 -10.29 9.45 11.05
CA PRO A 44 -11.33 10.45 11.32
C PRO A 44 -12.64 9.81 11.79
N GLY A 45 -13.36 10.49 12.68
CA GLY A 45 -14.61 9.98 13.26
C GLY A 45 -15.61 9.44 12.23
N PRO A 46 -15.94 10.19 11.15
CA PRO A 46 -16.85 9.70 10.10
C PRO A 46 -16.39 8.40 9.44
N VAL A 47 -15.10 8.25 9.20
CA VAL A 47 -14.53 7.01 8.62
C VAL A 47 -14.67 5.85 9.60
N ALA A 48 -14.32 6.07 10.87
CA ALA A 48 -14.44 5.06 11.93
C ALA A 48 -15.88 4.55 12.08
N GLU A 49 -16.86 5.46 12.03
CA GLU A 49 -18.29 5.12 12.12
C GLU A 49 -18.77 4.26 10.95
N LEU A 50 -18.37 4.61 9.72
CA LEU A 50 -18.70 3.86 8.51
C LEU A 50 -18.01 2.48 8.49
N ALA A 51 -16.71 2.41 8.81
CA ALA A 51 -16.00 1.14 8.91
C ALA A 51 -16.64 0.21 9.97
N ALA A 52 -16.99 0.76 11.14
CA ALA A 52 -17.72 0.01 12.16
C ALA A 52 -19.12 -0.44 11.69
N ALA A 53 -19.80 0.35 10.84
CA ALA A 53 -21.06 -0.05 10.23
C ALA A 53 -20.87 -1.26 9.30
N CYS A 54 -19.83 -1.26 8.46
CA CYS A 54 -19.47 -2.40 7.61
C CYS A 54 -19.27 -3.67 8.46
N MET A 55 -18.46 -3.59 9.52
CA MET A 55 -18.21 -4.72 10.42
C MET A 55 -19.52 -5.27 11.01
N ARG A 56 -20.45 -4.40 11.42
CA ARG A 56 -21.79 -4.80 11.92
C ARG A 56 -22.62 -5.47 10.84
N PHE A 57 -22.60 -4.98 9.60
CA PHE A 57 -23.36 -5.57 8.49
C PHE A 57 -22.88 -6.99 8.20
N VAL A 58 -21.57 -7.18 8.07
CA VAL A 58 -20.95 -8.48 7.83
C VAL A 58 -21.20 -9.44 8.99
N ALA A 59 -20.97 -9.00 10.23
CA ALA A 59 -21.22 -9.82 11.42
C ALA A 59 -22.69 -10.22 11.57
N SER A 60 -23.62 -9.33 11.23
CA SER A 60 -25.05 -9.63 11.24
C SER A 60 -25.42 -10.71 10.21
N ARG A 61 -24.82 -10.62 9.01
CA ARG A 61 -25.12 -11.51 7.89
C ARG A 61 -24.50 -12.90 8.07
N TYR A 62 -23.22 -12.98 8.44
CA TYR A 62 -22.45 -14.23 8.41
C TYR A 62 -22.11 -14.78 9.79
N LYS A 63 -22.37 -14.04 10.86
CA LYS A 63 -21.99 -14.39 12.25
C LYS A 63 -20.48 -14.54 12.44
N VAL A 64 -19.69 -13.90 11.57
CA VAL A 64 -18.24 -13.79 11.61
C VAL A 64 -17.87 -12.30 11.61
N ALA A 65 -16.86 -11.93 12.38
CA ALA A 65 -16.39 -10.55 12.45
C ALA A 65 -15.24 -10.30 11.46
N LEU A 66 -15.26 -9.13 10.84
CA LEU A 66 -14.09 -8.55 10.20
C LEU A 66 -13.18 -7.98 11.30
N ASP A 67 -11.87 -8.12 11.16
CA ASP A 67 -10.86 -7.78 12.19
C ASP A 67 -9.89 -6.66 11.77
N GLY A 68 -10.10 -6.07 10.59
CA GLY A 68 -9.23 -5.03 10.04
C GLY A 68 -8.00 -5.54 9.32
N GLN A 69 -7.86 -6.86 9.16
CA GLN A 69 -6.72 -7.46 8.49
C GLN A 69 -7.03 -7.80 7.03
N PRO A 70 -6.02 -7.77 6.13
CA PRO A 70 -6.21 -8.12 4.71
C PRO A 70 -6.80 -9.52 4.49
N GLU A 71 -6.47 -10.48 5.35
CA GLU A 71 -6.94 -11.87 5.27
C GLU A 71 -8.46 -12.00 5.34
N THR A 72 -9.13 -11.04 5.98
CA THR A 72 -10.61 -11.05 6.09
C THR A 72 -11.31 -10.35 4.93
N LEU A 73 -10.59 -9.79 3.97
CA LEU A 73 -11.18 -9.16 2.78
C LEU A 73 -11.96 -10.15 1.92
N SER A 74 -11.59 -11.43 1.91
CA SER A 74 -12.38 -12.47 1.23
C SER A 74 -13.82 -12.60 1.75
N LEU A 75 -14.04 -12.33 3.05
CA LEU A 75 -15.37 -12.27 3.64
C LEU A 75 -16.13 -11.00 3.21
N LEU A 76 -15.41 -9.88 3.06
CA LEU A 76 -15.97 -8.65 2.52
C LEU A 76 -16.38 -8.81 1.05
N ASP A 77 -15.58 -9.53 0.24
CA ASP A 77 -15.92 -9.88 -1.14
C ASP A 77 -17.24 -10.64 -1.22
N GLN A 78 -17.43 -11.63 -0.35
CA GLN A 78 -18.69 -12.38 -0.30
C GLN A 78 -19.85 -11.46 0.06
N TYR A 79 -19.65 -10.54 1.00
CA TYR A 79 -20.68 -9.56 1.36
C TYR A 79 -21.01 -8.64 0.18
N VAL A 80 -20.03 -8.16 -0.57
CA VAL A 80 -20.20 -7.32 -1.77
C VAL A 80 -20.98 -8.08 -2.85
N ARG A 81 -20.62 -9.33 -3.13
CA ARG A 81 -21.36 -10.18 -4.10
C ARG A 81 -22.82 -10.33 -3.71
N ASP A 82 -23.10 -10.65 -2.45
CA ASP A 82 -24.49 -10.78 -1.95
C ASP A 82 -25.25 -9.43 -1.98
N ALA A 83 -24.55 -8.31 -1.75
CA ALA A 83 -25.15 -6.97 -1.74
C ALA A 83 -25.48 -6.45 -3.15
N ARG A 84 -24.80 -6.93 -4.20
CA ARG A 84 -25.07 -6.54 -5.61
C ARG A 84 -26.54 -6.75 -5.99
N ASP A 85 -27.12 -7.87 -5.60
CA ASP A 85 -28.53 -8.15 -5.88
C ASP A 85 -29.45 -7.19 -5.15
N ALA A 86 -29.17 -6.91 -3.88
CA ALA A 86 -29.96 -5.96 -3.09
C ALA A 86 -29.87 -4.53 -3.63
N VAL A 87 -28.68 -4.11 -4.11
CA VAL A 87 -28.50 -2.80 -4.77
C VAL A 87 -29.22 -2.74 -6.11
N ARG A 88 -29.23 -3.83 -6.88
CA ARG A 88 -29.98 -3.91 -8.16
C ARG A 88 -31.48 -3.80 -7.94
N GLU A 89 -32.01 -4.43 -6.89
CA GLU A 89 -33.42 -4.36 -6.54
C GLU A 89 -33.83 -3.02 -5.93
N ARG A 90 -32.93 -2.39 -5.17
CA ARG A 90 -33.15 -1.12 -4.47
C ARG A 90 -31.91 -0.23 -4.61
N PRO A 91 -31.80 0.53 -5.72
CA PRO A 91 -30.61 1.32 -6.03
C PRO A 91 -30.21 2.32 -4.93
N GLU A 92 -31.17 2.85 -4.17
CA GLU A 92 -30.92 3.77 -3.06
C GLU A 92 -30.12 3.13 -1.91
N SER A 93 -30.10 1.80 -1.83
CA SER A 93 -29.31 1.09 -0.80
C SER A 93 -27.79 1.25 -1.00
N ILE A 94 -27.34 1.64 -2.18
CA ILE A 94 -25.93 1.89 -2.46
C ILE A 94 -25.36 3.00 -1.58
N ASP A 95 -26.15 4.03 -1.28
CA ASP A 95 -25.73 5.16 -0.47
C ASP A 95 -25.54 4.81 1.01
N LEU A 96 -26.01 3.65 1.44
CA LEU A 96 -25.74 3.08 2.75
C LEU A 96 -24.59 2.08 2.73
N VAL A 97 -24.54 1.21 1.71
CA VAL A 97 -23.60 0.07 1.68
C VAL A 97 -22.22 0.49 1.19
N ALA A 98 -22.14 1.27 0.10
CA ALA A 98 -20.87 1.63 -0.49
C ALA A 98 -19.97 2.45 0.45
N PRO A 99 -20.46 3.48 1.17
CA PRO A 99 -19.62 4.20 2.11
C PRO A 99 -19.09 3.31 3.23
N ALA A 100 -19.89 2.39 3.75
CA ALA A 100 -19.46 1.48 4.80
C ALA A 100 -18.38 0.50 4.32
N VAL A 101 -18.57 -0.12 3.15
CA VAL A 101 -17.61 -1.04 2.53
C VAL A 101 -16.32 -0.30 2.19
N GLY A 102 -16.41 0.88 1.56
CA GLY A 102 -15.26 1.68 1.16
C GLY A 102 -14.45 2.19 2.35
N ALA A 103 -15.11 2.65 3.41
CA ALA A 103 -14.41 3.09 4.63
C ALA A 103 -13.67 1.91 5.30
N TYR A 104 -14.27 0.72 5.35
CA TYR A 104 -13.58 -0.45 5.89
C TYR A 104 -12.37 -0.86 5.03
N LEU A 105 -12.53 -0.94 3.71
CA LEU A 105 -11.44 -1.24 2.78
C LEU A 105 -10.32 -0.21 2.90
N GLY A 106 -10.66 1.07 2.94
CA GLY A 106 -9.69 2.14 3.11
C GLY A 106 -8.94 2.06 4.44
N GLU A 107 -9.60 1.63 5.54
CA GLU A 107 -8.93 1.42 6.83
C GLU A 107 -7.94 0.24 6.81
N VAL A 108 -8.28 -0.86 6.14
CA VAL A 108 -7.33 -1.96 5.93
C VAL A 108 -6.12 -1.46 5.15
N MET A 109 -6.32 -0.75 4.04
CA MET A 109 -5.23 -0.20 3.22
C MET A 109 -4.40 0.85 3.98
N ARG A 110 -5.06 1.73 4.77
CA ARG A 110 -4.39 2.74 5.57
C ARG A 110 -3.42 2.13 6.58
N GLN A 111 -3.84 1.07 7.25
CA GLN A 111 -3.04 0.38 8.26
C GLN A 111 -1.88 -0.39 7.63
N GLU A 112 -2.13 -1.05 6.50
CA GLU A 112 -1.14 -1.88 5.83
C GLU A 112 -0.06 -1.05 5.13
N PHE A 113 -0.43 0.00 4.43
CA PHE A 113 0.49 0.72 3.55
C PHE A 113 1.00 2.05 4.12
N GLY A 114 0.40 2.56 5.19
CA GLY A 114 0.68 3.88 5.72
C GLY A 114 0.07 4.97 4.84
N ALA A 115 -1.16 5.35 5.16
CA ALA A 115 -1.90 6.39 4.45
C ALA A 115 -2.70 7.25 5.42
N GLU A 116 -3.17 8.40 4.96
CA GLU A 116 -4.01 9.33 5.70
C GLU A 116 -5.28 9.64 4.93
N TRP A 117 -6.38 9.80 5.65
CA TRP A 117 -7.62 10.25 5.06
C TRP A 117 -7.64 11.77 4.89
N SER A 118 -7.98 12.22 3.70
CA SER A 118 -8.34 13.61 3.39
C SER A 118 -9.86 13.69 3.25
N LEU A 119 -10.49 14.49 4.11
CA LEU A 119 -11.92 14.75 4.10
C LEU A 119 -12.16 16.26 3.91
N PRO A 120 -13.21 16.65 3.17
CA PRO A 120 -13.49 18.07 2.93
C PRO A 120 -13.86 18.85 4.19
N SER A 121 -14.23 18.16 5.28
CA SER A 121 -14.48 18.74 6.61
C SER A 121 -14.33 17.71 7.72
N GLU A 122 -14.20 18.15 8.98
CA GLU A 122 -14.15 17.27 10.15
C GLU A 122 -15.42 16.38 10.30
N GLN A 123 -16.57 16.84 9.79
CA GLN A 123 -17.83 16.10 9.76
C GLN A 123 -17.93 15.15 8.56
N GLY A 124 -16.90 15.09 7.72
CA GLY A 124 -16.82 14.25 6.53
C GLY A 124 -17.18 14.99 5.24
N GLY A 125 -18.29 15.70 5.18
CA GLY A 125 -18.78 16.35 3.96
C GLY A 125 -19.24 15.35 2.88
N ASP A 126 -19.12 15.73 1.61
CA ASP A 126 -19.53 14.89 0.50
C ASP A 126 -18.54 13.73 0.29
N HIS A 127 -19.04 12.53 0.24
CA HIS A 127 -18.26 11.28 0.18
C HIS A 127 -17.45 11.10 -1.11
N ASP A 128 -17.87 11.73 -2.21
CA ASP A 128 -17.16 11.73 -3.49
C ASP A 128 -15.85 12.52 -3.45
N ALA A 129 -15.74 13.46 -2.51
CA ALA A 129 -14.54 14.24 -2.26
C ALA A 129 -13.55 13.58 -1.28
N TRP A 130 -13.89 12.44 -0.65
CA TRP A 130 -12.98 11.76 0.25
C TRP A 130 -11.81 11.14 -0.51
N ARG A 131 -10.63 11.15 0.11
CA ARG A 131 -9.45 10.50 -0.45
C ARG A 131 -8.66 9.78 0.62
N LEU A 132 -8.05 8.68 0.23
CA LEU A 132 -6.99 8.00 0.96
C LEU A 132 -5.66 8.38 0.29
N CYS A 133 -4.81 9.13 1.00
CA CYS A 133 -3.55 9.68 0.53
C CYS A 133 -2.40 8.91 1.15
N PHE A 134 -1.53 8.31 0.35
CA PHE A 134 -0.41 7.51 0.84
C PHE A 134 0.75 8.40 1.25
N THR A 135 1.40 8.08 2.38
CA THR A 135 2.43 8.95 2.96
C THR A 135 3.84 8.65 2.47
N HIS A 136 4.08 7.46 1.94
CA HIS A 136 5.41 7.00 1.52
C HIS A 136 5.61 6.93 0.00
N VAL A 137 4.53 7.04 -0.76
CA VAL A 137 4.51 7.03 -2.23
C VAL A 137 3.44 8.02 -2.69
N TYR A 138 3.60 8.63 -3.87
CA TYR A 138 2.59 9.51 -4.43
C TYR A 138 1.46 8.69 -5.04
N LEU A 139 0.46 8.40 -4.24
CA LEU A 139 -0.71 7.60 -4.60
C LEU A 139 -1.93 8.08 -3.79
N ALA A 140 -3.02 8.37 -4.46
CA ALA A 140 -4.30 8.66 -3.79
C ALA A 140 -5.48 8.11 -4.60
N PHE A 141 -6.58 7.84 -3.93
CA PHE A 141 -7.86 7.44 -4.52
C PHE A 141 -8.98 7.55 -3.49
N ASN A 142 -10.23 7.38 -3.95
CA ASN A 142 -11.38 7.30 -3.05
C ASN A 142 -11.83 5.84 -2.86
N PRO A 143 -11.62 5.22 -1.68
CA PRO A 143 -12.07 3.85 -1.42
C PRO A 143 -13.60 3.69 -1.46
N LEU A 144 -14.37 4.77 -1.20
CA LEU A 144 -15.83 4.73 -1.27
C LEU A 144 -16.29 4.66 -2.75
N GLY A 145 -15.55 5.31 -3.66
CA GLY A 145 -15.73 5.18 -5.10
C GLY A 145 -15.48 3.75 -5.57
N MET A 146 -14.36 3.13 -5.14
CA MET A 146 -14.08 1.73 -5.42
C MET A 146 -15.18 0.78 -4.93
N ALA A 147 -15.75 1.04 -3.76
CA ALA A 147 -16.84 0.24 -3.24
C ALA A 147 -18.13 0.40 -4.05
N ARG A 148 -18.41 1.59 -4.60
CA ARG A 148 -19.54 1.77 -5.53
C ARG A 148 -19.34 0.96 -6.81
N GLU A 149 -18.16 1.02 -7.39
CA GLU A 149 -17.79 0.20 -8.55
C GLU A 149 -17.95 -1.29 -8.25
N ALA A 150 -17.50 -1.74 -7.08
CA ALA A 150 -17.65 -3.14 -6.66
C ALA A 150 -19.12 -3.59 -6.58
N LEU A 151 -20.02 -2.71 -6.18
CA LEU A 151 -21.44 -3.00 -6.05
C LEU A 151 -22.22 -2.90 -7.36
N THR A 152 -21.81 -2.03 -8.29
CA THR A 152 -22.49 -1.77 -9.55
C THR A 152 -21.87 -2.46 -10.76
N LEU A 153 -20.60 -2.89 -10.66
CA LEU A 153 -19.78 -3.42 -11.76
C LEU A 153 -19.62 -2.39 -12.90
N THR A 154 -19.66 -1.11 -12.55
CA THR A 154 -19.49 0.00 -13.48
C THR A 154 -18.65 1.07 -12.82
N GLU A 155 -17.90 1.82 -13.63
CA GLU A 155 -17.15 2.97 -13.15
C GLU A 155 -18.07 3.97 -12.44
N ALA A 156 -17.65 4.44 -11.28
CA ALA A 156 -18.35 5.44 -10.49
C ALA A 156 -17.86 6.84 -10.89
N GLU A 157 -18.42 7.40 -11.96
CA GLU A 157 -18.04 8.72 -12.45
C GLU A 157 -18.12 9.79 -11.33
N GLY A 158 -17.05 10.59 -11.21
CA GLY A 158 -16.96 11.67 -10.20
C GLY A 158 -16.56 11.20 -8.80
N TRP A 159 -16.41 9.88 -8.54
CA TRP A 159 -16.06 9.36 -7.22
C TRP A 159 -14.54 9.13 -7.02
N ASN A 160 -13.73 9.38 -8.04
CA ASN A 160 -12.26 9.23 -7.95
C ASN A 160 -11.81 7.86 -7.39
N GLY A 161 -12.49 6.78 -7.78
CA GLY A 161 -12.15 5.40 -7.38
C GLY A 161 -10.88 4.86 -8.04
N HIS A 162 -10.38 5.53 -9.11
CA HIS A 162 -9.14 5.17 -9.78
C HIS A 162 -7.91 5.78 -9.11
N LEU A 163 -6.74 5.17 -9.36
CA LEU A 163 -5.49 5.56 -8.75
C LEU A 163 -4.98 6.88 -9.33
N THR A 164 -4.73 7.86 -8.48
CA THR A 164 -4.03 9.10 -8.82
C THR A 164 -2.54 8.88 -8.56
N LEU A 165 -1.72 9.03 -9.59
CA LEU A 165 -0.29 8.76 -9.61
C LEU A 165 0.47 9.97 -10.17
N ASP A 166 1.76 10.07 -9.87
CA ASP A 166 2.62 10.98 -10.62
C ASP A 166 2.63 10.57 -12.11
N PRO A 167 2.41 11.52 -13.03
CA PRO A 167 2.40 11.21 -14.47
C PRO A 167 3.67 10.55 -14.98
N GLY A 168 4.83 10.80 -14.34
CA GLY A 168 6.11 10.18 -14.68
C GLY A 168 6.22 8.70 -14.31
N GLU A 169 5.31 8.18 -13.50
CA GLU A 169 5.29 6.79 -13.03
C GLU A 169 4.19 5.95 -13.70
N ALA A 170 3.26 6.58 -14.40
CA ALA A 170 2.07 5.92 -14.95
C ALA A 170 2.39 4.75 -15.90
N ASP A 171 3.38 4.90 -16.78
CA ASP A 171 3.76 3.85 -17.73
C ASP A 171 4.35 2.61 -17.03
N MET A 172 5.20 2.83 -16.01
CA MET A 172 5.79 1.76 -15.21
C MET A 172 4.70 1.00 -14.44
N ILE A 173 3.77 1.71 -13.83
CA ILE A 173 2.66 1.09 -13.11
C ILE A 173 1.75 0.32 -14.06
N LYS A 174 1.46 0.87 -15.24
CA LYS A 174 0.69 0.16 -16.28
C LYS A 174 1.34 -1.16 -16.67
N GLU A 175 2.66 -1.15 -16.96
CA GLU A 175 3.41 -2.37 -17.29
C GLU A 175 3.35 -3.39 -16.13
N ARG A 176 3.46 -2.92 -14.89
CA ARG A 176 3.35 -3.80 -13.72
C ARG A 176 1.98 -4.45 -13.59
N LEU A 177 0.91 -3.68 -13.81
CA LEU A 177 -0.46 -4.19 -13.73
C LEU A 177 -0.79 -5.14 -14.89
N GLU A 178 -0.30 -4.90 -16.10
CA GLU A 178 -0.43 -5.79 -17.24
C GLU A 178 0.29 -7.15 -17.03
N ALA A 179 1.30 -7.19 -16.16
CA ALA A 179 2.00 -8.42 -15.78
C ALA A 179 1.29 -9.23 -14.67
N MET A 180 0.24 -8.69 -14.06
CA MET A 180 -0.57 -9.41 -13.07
C MET A 180 -1.46 -10.46 -13.76
N PRO A 181 -1.86 -11.54 -13.05
CA PRO A 181 -2.81 -12.50 -13.59
C PRO A 181 -4.11 -11.82 -14.01
N GLU A 182 -4.64 -12.21 -15.18
CA GLU A 182 -5.96 -11.76 -15.60
C GLU A 182 -7.03 -12.32 -14.65
N VAL A 183 -7.98 -11.48 -14.29
CA VAL A 183 -9.15 -11.83 -13.49
C VAL A 183 -10.41 -11.43 -14.25
N ASP A 184 -11.51 -12.09 -13.95
CA ASP A 184 -12.81 -11.73 -14.53
C ASP A 184 -13.22 -10.31 -14.08
N GLU A 185 -13.98 -9.61 -14.91
CA GLU A 185 -14.42 -8.24 -14.63
C GLU A 185 -15.13 -8.11 -13.28
N GLU A 186 -15.98 -9.09 -12.94
CA GLU A 186 -16.67 -9.10 -11.64
C GLU A 186 -15.74 -9.27 -10.45
N GLU A 187 -14.61 -9.98 -10.63
CA GLU A 187 -13.60 -10.17 -9.59
C GLU A 187 -12.66 -8.99 -9.49
N TYR A 188 -12.41 -8.29 -10.60
CA TYR A 188 -11.57 -7.09 -10.62
C TYR A 188 -12.06 -6.01 -9.65
N TYR A 189 -13.37 -5.85 -9.52
CA TYR A 189 -13.94 -4.85 -8.63
C TYR A 189 -14.03 -5.27 -7.16
N LEU A 190 -13.68 -6.52 -6.82
CA LEU A 190 -13.79 -6.98 -5.42
C LEU A 190 -12.73 -6.32 -4.51
N PRO A 191 -13.08 -6.09 -3.24
CA PRO A 191 -12.18 -5.51 -2.25
C PRO A 191 -10.81 -6.18 -2.14
N SER A 192 -10.74 -7.52 -2.12
CA SER A 192 -9.45 -8.23 -2.06
C SER A 192 -8.61 -8.00 -3.31
N THR A 193 -9.20 -8.07 -4.51
CA THR A 193 -8.49 -7.81 -5.77
C THR A 193 -8.01 -6.36 -5.85
N ARG A 194 -8.83 -5.40 -5.44
CA ARG A 194 -8.42 -3.99 -5.37
C ARG A 194 -7.28 -3.77 -4.37
N PHE A 195 -7.30 -4.47 -3.24
CA PHE A 195 -6.20 -4.46 -2.28
C PHE A 195 -4.91 -5.00 -2.92
N ASP A 196 -4.96 -6.13 -3.62
CA ASP A 196 -3.80 -6.73 -4.29
C ASP A 196 -3.24 -5.81 -5.38
N VAL A 197 -4.10 -5.14 -6.15
CA VAL A 197 -3.70 -4.13 -7.14
C VAL A 197 -2.96 -2.97 -6.46
N VAL A 198 -3.52 -2.42 -5.37
CA VAL A 198 -2.90 -1.33 -4.62
C VAL A 198 -1.57 -1.78 -4.02
N ASN A 199 -1.49 -3.00 -3.46
CA ASN A 199 -0.25 -3.55 -2.93
C ASN A 199 0.84 -3.62 -4.01
N ALA A 200 0.52 -4.14 -5.20
CA ALA A 200 1.47 -4.23 -6.31
C ALA A 200 1.96 -2.83 -6.77
N VAL A 201 1.07 -1.84 -6.77
CA VAL A 201 1.42 -0.45 -7.09
C VAL A 201 2.34 0.14 -6.03
N VAL A 202 1.99 0.02 -4.75
CA VAL A 202 2.79 0.54 -3.63
C VAL A 202 4.19 -0.07 -3.61
N ASP A 203 4.31 -1.39 -3.77
CA ASP A 203 5.61 -2.07 -3.82
C ASP A 203 6.47 -1.58 -4.99
N THR A 204 5.86 -1.37 -6.16
CA THR A 204 6.55 -0.85 -7.34
C THR A 204 7.05 0.58 -7.13
N LEU A 205 6.20 1.45 -6.55
CA LEU A 205 6.56 2.83 -6.25
C LEU A 205 7.64 2.92 -5.17
N ARG A 206 7.58 2.10 -4.13
CA ARG A 206 8.62 2.01 -3.09
C ARG A 206 9.96 1.58 -3.67
N ALA A 207 9.98 0.51 -4.46
CA ALA A 207 11.21 0.06 -5.13
C ALA A 207 11.80 1.14 -6.05
N ARG A 208 10.95 1.89 -6.75
CA ARG A 208 11.36 3.04 -7.56
C ARG A 208 11.98 4.14 -6.70
N ALA A 209 11.32 4.53 -5.62
CA ALA A 209 11.79 5.57 -4.70
C ALA A 209 13.15 5.20 -4.08
N GLU A 210 13.34 3.94 -3.68
CA GLU A 210 14.61 3.43 -3.18
C GLU A 210 15.71 3.52 -4.25
N SER A 211 15.41 3.09 -5.48
CA SER A 211 16.38 3.11 -6.59
C SER A 211 16.82 4.51 -7.01
N THR A 212 15.96 5.51 -6.79
CA THR A 212 16.23 6.93 -7.10
C THR A 212 16.73 7.73 -5.91
N GLY A 213 16.83 7.12 -4.72
CA GLY A 213 17.24 7.79 -3.49
C GLY A 213 16.19 8.75 -2.91
N THR A 214 14.93 8.63 -3.32
CA THR A 214 13.81 9.45 -2.84
C THR A 214 12.96 8.76 -1.78
N GLY A 215 13.32 7.57 -1.31
CA GLY A 215 12.55 6.78 -0.34
C GLY A 215 12.30 7.45 1.02
N SER A 216 13.01 8.55 1.33
CA SER A 216 12.77 9.35 2.55
C SER A 216 11.73 10.45 2.37
N VAL A 217 11.22 10.67 1.16
CA VAL A 217 10.16 11.65 0.90
C VAL A 217 8.89 11.20 1.62
N ARG A 218 8.17 12.17 2.19
CA ARG A 218 6.86 11.95 2.80
C ARG A 218 5.86 12.88 2.16
N PHE A 219 4.70 12.34 1.85
CA PHE A 219 3.57 13.06 1.30
C PHE A 219 2.51 13.29 2.37
N THR A 220 1.84 14.40 2.28
CA THR A 220 0.72 14.79 3.12
C THR A 220 -0.53 14.97 2.25
N PRO A 221 -1.74 15.01 2.81
CA PRO A 221 -2.95 15.27 2.02
C PRO A 221 -2.87 16.54 1.15
N ASP A 222 -2.15 17.58 1.60
CA ASP A 222 -1.99 18.85 0.88
C ASP A 222 -1.18 18.71 -0.44
N ASP A 223 -0.40 17.62 -0.59
CA ASP A 223 0.38 17.36 -1.81
C ASP A 223 -0.48 16.80 -2.96
N TYR A 224 -1.74 16.47 -2.68
CA TYR A 224 -2.69 15.85 -3.63
C TYR A 224 -3.79 16.82 -4.13
N ASP A 225 -3.71 18.11 -3.77
CA ASP A 225 -4.67 19.17 -4.15
C ASP A 225 -4.33 19.85 -5.48
#